data_bb86b5509079b5eea047f92521dd0d11
#
_entry.id   bb86b5509079b5eea047f92521dd0d11
#
_cell.length_a   1.000
_cell.length_b   1.000
_cell.length_c   1.000
_cell.angle_alpha   90.00
_cell.angle_beta   90.00
_cell.angle_gamma   90.00
#
_symmetry.space_group_name_H-M   'P 1'
#
loop_
_entity.id
_entity.type
_entity.pdbx_description
1 polymer ?
#
loop_
_entity_poly.entity_id
_entity_poly.type
_entity_poly.pdbx_seq_one_letter_code
_entity_poly.pdbx_strand_id
1 'polypeptide(L)'
;MTEQRDQPVEQLDWVPLGIDPNVPSMARTYDYLLGGAHNFAVDRKLADAAERIMPRSREIARLNRAFLRRAVLFLVESGIRQFLDIGSGVPTVGNVHEIAQHAAPDARIVYVDKDPVAVAHSELLLHGNEQAAVIHADLRETERILTDPAARRLLDFDEPIGLLTVMMLHFVPDSDNPAGALATYRDVMRSESVV
;
A
#
# COMPACT_ATOMS: atom_id res chain seq x y z
N MET A 1 9.35 1.80 -46.68
CA MET A 1 8.58 2.25 -45.51
C MET A 1 7.77 1.04 -45.06
N THR A 2 8.27 0.34 -44.06
CA THR A 2 7.64 -0.86 -43.51
C THR A 2 6.82 -0.40 -42.30
N GLU A 3 5.50 -0.46 -42.39
CA GLU A 3 4.59 -0.24 -41.28
C GLU A 3 4.87 -1.29 -40.23
N GLN A 4 5.42 -0.83 -39.11
CA GLN A 4 5.50 -1.61 -37.87
C GLN A 4 4.06 -1.71 -37.35
N ARG A 5 3.39 -2.83 -37.58
CA ARG A 5 2.10 -3.16 -36.99
C ARG A 5 2.32 -3.20 -35.45
N ASP A 6 1.65 -2.31 -34.74
CA ASP A 6 1.44 -2.41 -33.31
C ASP A 6 0.85 -3.79 -33.02
N GLN A 7 1.63 -4.69 -32.46
CA GLN A 7 1.10 -5.92 -31.89
C GLN A 7 0.26 -5.54 -30.66
N PRO A 8 -0.96 -6.08 -30.51
CA PRO A 8 -1.74 -5.84 -29.30
C PRO A 8 -0.91 -6.33 -28.11
N VAL A 9 -0.81 -5.48 -27.10
CA VAL A 9 -0.22 -5.85 -25.80
C VAL A 9 -1.02 -7.07 -25.32
N GLU A 10 -0.39 -8.24 -25.23
CA GLU A 10 -1.01 -9.42 -24.62
C GLU A 10 -1.55 -8.97 -23.25
N GLN A 11 -2.86 -9.09 -23.08
CA GLN A 11 -3.51 -8.75 -21.83
C GLN A 11 -3.03 -9.76 -20.78
N LEU A 12 -2.16 -9.31 -19.89
CA LEU A 12 -1.63 -10.16 -18.84
C LEU A 12 -2.77 -10.45 -17.85
N ASP A 13 -3.00 -11.71 -17.53
CA ASP A 13 -4.12 -12.18 -16.68
C ASP A 13 -4.16 -11.53 -15.29
N TRP A 14 -3.03 -10.98 -14.83
CA TRP A 14 -2.91 -10.31 -13.53
C TRP A 14 -3.21 -8.80 -13.57
N VAL A 15 -3.50 -8.25 -14.77
CA VAL A 15 -3.76 -6.81 -14.95
C VAL A 15 -5.26 -6.56 -14.96
N PRO A 16 -5.80 -5.74 -14.04
CA PRO A 16 -7.19 -5.33 -14.07
C PRO A 16 -7.56 -4.62 -15.39
N LEU A 17 -8.80 -4.81 -15.85
CA LEU A 17 -9.30 -4.13 -17.02
C LEU A 17 -9.23 -2.61 -16.87
N GLY A 18 -8.84 -1.91 -17.94
CA GLY A 18 -8.80 -0.45 -17.99
C GLY A 18 -7.51 0.17 -17.46
N ILE A 19 -6.50 -0.62 -17.10
CA ILE A 19 -5.18 -0.11 -16.74
C ILE A 19 -4.40 0.26 -18.00
N ASP A 20 -3.87 1.48 -18.03
CA ASP A 20 -2.89 1.89 -19.04
C ASP A 20 -1.47 1.44 -18.62
N PRO A 21 -0.88 0.45 -19.30
CA PRO A 21 0.46 -0.04 -18.97
C PRO A 21 1.58 0.96 -19.32
N ASN A 22 1.26 2.07 -19.99
CA ASN A 22 2.21 3.13 -20.36
C ASN A 22 2.27 4.25 -19.32
N VAL A 23 1.37 4.28 -18.34
CA VAL A 23 1.39 5.23 -17.23
C VAL A 23 2.09 4.60 -16.02
N PRO A 24 3.22 5.18 -15.54
CA PRO A 24 3.93 4.60 -14.41
C PRO A 24 3.15 4.76 -13.09
N SER A 25 3.34 3.81 -12.18
CA SER A 25 2.82 3.86 -10.81
C SER A 25 3.96 3.71 -9.81
N MET A 26 3.86 4.43 -8.69
CA MET A 26 4.84 4.32 -7.62
C MET A 26 4.74 2.97 -6.90
N ALA A 27 3.53 2.43 -6.74
CA ALA A 27 3.33 1.09 -6.17
C ALA A 27 4.05 0.01 -6.98
N ARG A 28 3.89 0.02 -8.31
CA ARG A 28 4.55 -0.93 -9.22
C ARG A 28 6.04 -0.66 -9.38
N THR A 29 6.47 0.59 -9.33
CA THR A 29 7.89 0.98 -9.31
C THR A 29 8.58 0.44 -8.07
N TYR A 30 7.92 0.54 -6.90
CA TYR A 30 8.43 0.01 -5.64
C TYR A 30 8.48 -1.53 -5.65
N ASP A 31 7.47 -2.20 -6.21
CA ASP A 31 7.47 -3.65 -6.46
C ASP A 31 8.72 -4.08 -7.23
N TYR A 32 9.05 -3.40 -8.33
CA TYR A 32 10.26 -3.69 -9.10
C TYR A 32 11.55 -3.47 -8.30
N LEU A 33 11.65 -2.41 -7.49
CA LEU A 33 12.81 -2.15 -6.63
C LEU A 33 13.02 -3.29 -5.61
N LEU A 34 11.95 -3.92 -5.16
CA LEU A 34 11.99 -5.09 -4.27
C LEU A 34 12.28 -6.41 -4.99
N GLY A 35 12.26 -6.41 -6.33
CA GLY A 35 12.45 -7.61 -7.16
C GLY A 35 11.17 -8.36 -7.48
N GLY A 36 10.01 -7.72 -7.30
CA GLY A 36 8.70 -8.24 -7.67
C GLY A 36 8.48 -8.30 -9.19
N ALA A 37 7.40 -8.93 -9.60
CA ALA A 37 7.05 -9.18 -11.00
C ALA A 37 5.77 -8.46 -11.46
N HIS A 38 5.08 -7.73 -10.57
CA HIS A 38 3.82 -7.05 -10.87
C HIS A 38 4.04 -5.59 -11.26
N ASN A 39 4.87 -5.38 -12.29
CA ASN A 39 5.27 -4.07 -12.80
C ASN A 39 5.39 -4.09 -14.32
N PHE A 40 5.15 -2.95 -14.95
CA PHE A 40 5.27 -2.77 -16.40
C PHE A 40 6.65 -2.22 -16.80
N ALA A 41 6.92 -2.20 -18.10
CA ALA A 41 8.17 -1.66 -18.63
C ALA A 41 8.38 -0.17 -18.26
N VAL A 42 7.29 0.61 -18.16
CA VAL A 42 7.33 2.02 -17.78
C VAL A 42 7.74 2.21 -16.31
N ASP A 43 7.27 1.32 -15.43
CA ASP A 43 7.61 1.34 -13.99
C ASP A 43 9.10 1.00 -13.78
N ARG A 44 9.60 -0.02 -14.52
CA ARG A 44 11.02 -0.38 -14.52
C ARG A 44 11.92 0.75 -15.02
N LYS A 45 11.52 1.44 -16.11
CA LYS A 45 12.24 2.61 -16.63
C LYS A 45 12.30 3.74 -15.61
N LEU A 46 11.19 3.98 -14.87
CA LEU A 46 11.14 4.97 -13.80
C LEU A 46 12.08 4.59 -12.65
N ALA A 47 12.05 3.32 -12.21
CA ALA A 47 12.94 2.82 -11.16
C ALA A 47 14.41 2.94 -11.56
N ASP A 48 14.77 2.54 -12.79
CA ASP A 48 16.15 2.65 -13.29
C ASP A 48 16.61 4.11 -13.40
N ALA A 49 15.69 5.05 -13.72
CA ALA A 49 15.98 6.48 -13.70
C ALA A 49 16.21 6.98 -12.27
N ALA A 50 15.39 6.55 -11.32
CA ALA A 50 15.56 6.88 -9.91
C ALA A 50 16.88 6.34 -9.35
N GLU A 51 17.30 5.11 -9.72
CA GLU A 51 18.57 4.53 -9.28
C GLU A 51 19.79 5.30 -9.82
N ARG A 52 19.69 5.94 -10.99
CA ARG A 52 20.77 6.83 -11.49
C ARG A 52 20.93 8.11 -10.66
N ILE A 53 19.82 8.62 -10.11
CA ILE A 53 19.82 9.85 -9.28
C ILE A 53 20.14 9.50 -7.82
N MET A 54 19.57 8.42 -7.33
CA MET A 54 19.73 7.94 -5.95
C MET A 54 20.23 6.48 -5.98
N PRO A 55 21.52 6.26 -6.14
CA PRO A 55 22.11 4.93 -6.04
C PRO A 55 21.73 4.28 -4.72
N ARG A 56 21.47 2.97 -4.71
CA ARG A 56 20.98 2.19 -3.55
C ARG A 56 19.46 2.25 -3.31
N SER A 57 18.65 2.74 -4.25
CA SER A 57 17.18 2.76 -4.10
C SER A 57 16.61 1.37 -3.75
N ARG A 58 17.15 0.29 -4.31
CA ARG A 58 16.76 -1.11 -3.96
C ARG A 58 17.11 -1.46 -2.52
N GLU A 59 18.25 -1.03 -2.03
CA GLU A 59 18.65 -1.24 -0.64
C GLU A 59 17.74 -0.46 0.30
N ILE A 60 17.44 0.80 -0.02
CA ILE A 60 16.52 1.64 0.74
C ILE A 60 15.14 0.98 0.80
N ALA A 61 14.61 0.46 -0.32
CA ALA A 61 13.35 -0.25 -0.34
C ALA A 61 13.34 -1.47 0.60
N ARG A 62 14.41 -2.27 0.59
CA ARG A 62 14.55 -3.43 1.50
C ARG A 62 14.66 -3.01 2.97
N LEU A 63 15.42 -1.97 3.27
CA LEU A 63 15.53 -1.43 4.63
C LEU A 63 14.20 -0.87 5.14
N ASN A 64 13.42 -0.24 4.26
CA ASN A 64 12.08 0.21 4.57
C ASN A 64 11.13 -0.95 4.89
N ARG A 65 11.17 -2.06 4.14
CA ARG A 65 10.40 -3.27 4.48
C ARG A 65 10.82 -3.86 5.82
N ALA A 66 12.12 -3.87 6.11
CA ALA A 66 12.62 -4.31 7.40
C ALA A 66 12.20 -3.37 8.54
N PHE A 67 12.10 -2.06 8.29
CA PHE A 67 11.54 -1.09 9.23
C PHE A 67 10.05 -1.36 9.48
N LEU A 68 9.24 -1.48 8.43
CA LEU A 68 7.81 -1.78 8.52
C LEU A 68 7.57 -3.02 9.38
N ARG A 69 8.32 -4.10 9.12
CA ARG A 69 8.23 -5.32 9.94
C ARG A 69 8.45 -5.04 11.43
N ARG A 70 9.51 -4.31 11.77
CA ARG A 70 9.82 -3.98 13.19
C ARG A 70 8.75 -3.09 13.80
N ALA A 71 8.26 -2.10 13.04
CA ALA A 71 7.19 -1.20 13.50
C ALA A 71 5.91 -1.97 13.81
N VAL A 72 5.46 -2.86 12.91
CA VAL A 72 4.27 -3.68 13.13
C VAL A 72 4.43 -4.59 14.34
N LEU A 73 5.57 -5.28 14.49
CA LEU A 73 5.82 -6.12 15.67
C LEU A 73 5.83 -5.32 16.97
N PHE A 74 6.49 -4.16 16.98
CA PHE A 74 6.50 -3.26 18.15
C PHE A 74 5.06 -2.82 18.51
N LEU A 75 4.24 -2.47 17.52
CA LEU A 75 2.84 -2.08 17.75
C LEU A 75 2.03 -3.23 18.32
N VAL A 76 2.18 -4.44 17.78
CA VAL A 76 1.53 -5.65 18.30
C VAL A 76 1.94 -5.94 19.75
N GLU A 77 3.25 -5.83 20.06
CA GLU A 77 3.78 -6.00 21.42
C GLU A 77 3.25 -4.92 22.38
N SER A 78 2.99 -3.71 21.86
CA SER A 78 2.37 -2.60 22.61
C SER A 78 0.86 -2.75 22.79
N GLY A 79 0.24 -3.84 22.31
CA GLY A 79 -1.18 -4.11 22.48
C GLY A 79 -2.06 -3.70 21.30
N ILE A 80 -1.53 -3.09 20.25
CA ILE A 80 -2.30 -2.74 19.04
C ILE A 80 -2.74 -4.01 18.31
N ARG A 81 -4.03 -4.07 17.94
CA ARG A 81 -4.66 -5.20 17.27
C ARG A 81 -5.37 -4.82 15.97
N GLN A 82 -5.35 -3.57 15.60
CA GLN A 82 -5.97 -3.08 14.37
C GLN A 82 -5.03 -2.11 13.67
N PHE A 83 -4.97 -2.25 12.35
CA PHE A 83 -4.06 -1.48 11.51
C PHE A 83 -4.80 -0.89 10.31
N LEU A 84 -4.54 0.38 10.03
CA LEU A 84 -4.93 1.05 8.81
C LEU A 84 -3.64 1.38 8.03
N ASP A 85 -3.40 0.64 6.93
CA ASP A 85 -2.18 0.77 6.12
C ASP A 85 -2.50 1.50 4.82
N ILE A 86 -2.14 2.79 4.77
CA ILE A 86 -2.45 3.69 3.66
C ILE A 86 -1.26 3.82 2.72
N GLY A 87 -1.49 3.58 1.43
CA GLY A 87 -0.44 3.48 0.43
C GLY A 87 0.31 2.16 0.55
N SER A 88 -0.43 1.08 0.75
CA SER A 88 0.11 -0.25 1.01
C SER A 88 1.00 -0.81 -0.11
N GLY A 89 0.77 -0.35 -1.35
CA GLY A 89 1.48 -0.82 -2.54
C GLY A 89 1.06 -2.21 -2.99
N VAL A 90 1.77 -2.72 -3.99
CA VAL A 90 1.60 -4.11 -4.46
C VAL A 90 2.08 -5.05 -3.35
N PRO A 91 1.27 -6.04 -2.94
CA PRO A 91 1.66 -6.98 -1.90
C PRO A 91 2.85 -7.83 -2.36
N THR A 92 3.84 -7.91 -1.49
CA THR A 92 5.07 -8.68 -1.67
C THR A 92 5.30 -9.60 -0.46
N VAL A 93 6.51 -10.00 -0.18
CA VAL A 93 6.83 -10.79 1.02
C VAL A 93 6.82 -9.89 2.28
N GLY A 94 6.20 -10.38 3.37
CA GLY A 94 6.14 -9.69 4.64
C GLY A 94 5.12 -8.54 4.65
N ASN A 95 3.89 -8.84 4.25
CA ASN A 95 2.77 -7.91 4.32
C ASN A 95 2.34 -7.69 5.77
N VAL A 96 1.69 -6.55 6.06
CA VAL A 96 1.30 -6.19 7.43
C VAL A 96 0.45 -7.27 8.09
N HIS A 97 -0.54 -7.84 7.36
CA HIS A 97 -1.39 -8.91 7.92
C HIS A 97 -0.59 -10.18 8.25
N GLU A 98 0.38 -10.58 7.40
CA GLU A 98 1.21 -11.75 7.66
C GLU A 98 2.04 -11.56 8.94
N ILE A 99 2.62 -10.36 9.12
CA ILE A 99 3.44 -10.03 10.28
C ILE A 99 2.57 -9.93 11.54
N ALA A 100 1.49 -9.16 11.49
CA ALA A 100 0.65 -8.88 12.63
C ALA A 100 -0.11 -10.14 13.08
N GLN A 101 -0.73 -10.89 12.17
CA GLN A 101 -1.51 -12.09 12.48
C GLN A 101 -0.63 -13.28 12.89
N HIS A 102 0.64 -13.32 12.46
CA HIS A 102 1.59 -14.29 13.00
C HIS A 102 1.89 -14.05 14.48
N ALA A 103 2.00 -12.78 14.89
CA ALA A 103 2.28 -12.40 16.27
C ALA A 103 1.02 -12.31 17.15
N ALA A 104 -0.12 -11.91 16.57
CA ALA A 104 -1.42 -11.78 17.21
C ALA A 104 -2.51 -12.23 16.20
N PRO A 105 -2.99 -13.48 16.28
CA PRO A 105 -3.94 -14.06 15.30
C PRO A 105 -5.26 -13.29 15.16
N ASP A 106 -5.62 -12.48 16.13
CA ASP A 106 -6.81 -11.62 16.16
C ASP A 106 -6.57 -10.23 15.51
N ALA A 107 -5.37 -9.94 15.02
CA ALA A 107 -5.07 -8.66 14.40
C ALA A 107 -5.89 -8.44 13.12
N ARG A 108 -6.46 -7.23 13.00
CA ARG A 108 -7.32 -6.80 11.89
C ARG A 108 -6.61 -5.73 11.07
N ILE A 109 -6.63 -5.87 9.74
CA ILE A 109 -5.89 -4.98 8.86
C ILE A 109 -6.79 -4.46 7.75
N VAL A 110 -6.80 -3.13 7.56
CA VAL A 110 -7.39 -2.48 6.40
C VAL A 110 -6.27 -1.86 5.59
N TYR A 111 -6.10 -2.34 4.38
CA TYR A 111 -5.22 -1.76 3.38
C TYR A 111 -5.94 -0.70 2.57
N VAL A 112 -5.23 0.34 2.17
CA VAL A 112 -5.73 1.36 1.25
C VAL A 112 -4.68 1.62 0.19
N ASP A 113 -5.04 1.52 -1.07
CA ASP A 113 -4.18 1.97 -2.17
C ASP A 113 -5.02 2.55 -3.31
N LYS A 114 -4.41 3.48 -4.06
CA LYS A 114 -5.05 4.08 -5.25
C LYS A 114 -4.69 3.35 -6.54
N ASP A 115 -3.65 2.52 -6.53
CA ASP A 115 -3.26 1.74 -7.72
C ASP A 115 -4.16 0.51 -7.84
N PRO A 116 -4.97 0.40 -8.90
CA PRO A 116 -5.88 -0.72 -9.07
C PRO A 116 -5.16 -2.07 -9.23
N VAL A 117 -3.90 -2.09 -9.66
CA VAL A 117 -3.08 -3.32 -9.68
C VAL A 117 -2.76 -3.76 -8.26
N ALA A 118 -2.34 -2.83 -7.40
CA ALA A 118 -2.09 -3.11 -5.98
C ALA A 118 -3.35 -3.63 -5.28
N VAL A 119 -4.49 -3.00 -5.54
CA VAL A 119 -5.79 -3.41 -4.97
C VAL A 119 -6.17 -4.82 -5.43
N ALA A 120 -6.15 -5.10 -6.73
CA ALA A 120 -6.53 -6.40 -7.27
C ALA A 120 -5.64 -7.53 -6.73
N HIS A 121 -4.33 -7.31 -6.62
CA HIS A 121 -3.42 -8.28 -6.01
C HIS A 121 -3.67 -8.47 -4.51
N SER A 122 -4.00 -7.38 -3.80
CA SER A 122 -4.37 -7.47 -2.38
C SER A 122 -5.66 -8.27 -2.20
N GLU A 123 -6.68 -8.06 -3.02
CA GLU A 123 -7.93 -8.84 -2.98
C GLU A 123 -7.67 -10.34 -3.16
N LEU A 124 -6.83 -10.70 -4.14
CA LEU A 124 -6.46 -12.10 -4.38
C LEU A 124 -5.71 -12.71 -3.18
N LEU A 125 -4.75 -11.98 -2.63
CA LEU A 125 -3.94 -12.44 -1.49
C LEU A 125 -4.77 -12.59 -0.23
N LEU A 126 -5.73 -11.68 -0.01
CA LEU A 126 -6.58 -11.67 1.19
C LEU A 126 -7.78 -12.58 1.07
N HIS A 127 -7.95 -13.30 -0.05
CA HIS A 127 -9.06 -14.22 -0.21
C HIS A 127 -9.11 -15.27 0.91
N GLY A 128 -10.24 -15.33 1.62
CA GLY A 128 -10.42 -16.22 2.78
C GLY A 128 -9.88 -15.67 4.11
N ASN A 129 -9.29 -14.47 4.15
CA ASN A 129 -8.89 -13.80 5.39
C ASN A 129 -9.98 -12.81 5.81
N GLU A 130 -10.85 -13.23 6.75
CA GLU A 130 -11.95 -12.38 7.23
C GLU A 130 -11.49 -11.17 8.08
N GLN A 131 -10.23 -11.19 8.54
CA GLN A 131 -9.64 -10.14 9.39
C GLN A 131 -8.81 -9.12 8.59
N ALA A 132 -8.78 -9.22 7.28
CA ALA A 132 -8.11 -8.26 6.43
C ALA A 132 -8.97 -7.88 5.22
N ALA A 133 -8.82 -6.64 4.77
CA ALA A 133 -9.50 -6.14 3.57
C ALA A 133 -8.65 -5.06 2.89
N VAL A 134 -8.95 -4.76 1.63
CA VAL A 134 -8.37 -3.65 0.89
C VAL A 134 -9.46 -2.71 0.39
N ILE A 135 -9.18 -1.41 0.42
CA ILE A 135 -10.03 -0.33 -0.09
C ILE A 135 -9.31 0.36 -1.24
N HIS A 136 -9.95 0.46 -2.38
CA HIS A 136 -9.45 1.23 -3.51
C HIS A 136 -9.78 2.71 -3.30
N ALA A 137 -8.83 3.48 -2.77
CA ALA A 137 -8.99 4.92 -2.52
C ALA A 137 -7.64 5.65 -2.48
N ASP A 138 -7.68 6.96 -2.75
CA ASP A 138 -6.53 7.84 -2.46
C ASP A 138 -6.57 8.25 -0.98
N LEU A 139 -5.39 8.40 -0.36
CA LEU A 139 -5.27 8.80 1.06
C LEU A 139 -6.03 10.10 1.39
N ARG A 140 -6.23 10.98 0.41
CA ARG A 140 -6.93 12.26 0.54
C ARG A 140 -8.45 12.10 0.67
N GLU A 141 -8.98 10.96 0.29
CA GLU A 141 -10.40 10.62 0.40
C GLU A 141 -10.74 10.13 1.82
N THR A 142 -10.31 10.89 2.84
CA THR A 142 -10.34 10.48 4.25
C THR A 142 -11.72 10.03 4.71
N GLU A 143 -12.76 10.80 4.39
CA GLU A 143 -14.15 10.47 4.75
C GLU A 143 -14.59 9.14 4.11
N ARG A 144 -14.29 8.96 2.82
CA ARG A 144 -14.61 7.73 2.09
C ARG A 144 -13.95 6.51 2.74
N ILE A 145 -12.67 6.62 3.10
CA ILE A 145 -11.91 5.53 3.74
C ILE A 145 -12.49 5.21 5.12
N LEU A 146 -12.72 6.24 5.94
CA LEU A 146 -13.21 6.09 7.31
C LEU A 146 -14.67 5.59 7.40
N THR A 147 -15.46 5.81 6.36
CA THR A 147 -16.84 5.34 6.28
C THR A 147 -17.04 4.08 5.45
N ASP A 148 -15.97 3.58 4.82
CA ASP A 148 -16.03 2.37 4.00
C ASP A 148 -16.52 1.17 4.82
N PRO A 149 -17.41 0.33 4.26
CA PRO A 149 -17.94 -0.84 4.95
C PRO A 149 -16.85 -1.80 5.47
N ALA A 150 -15.73 -1.96 4.74
CA ALA A 150 -14.62 -2.80 5.16
C ALA A 150 -13.89 -2.18 6.37
N ALA A 151 -13.65 -0.86 6.36
CA ALA A 151 -13.07 -0.16 7.50
C ALA A 151 -13.99 -0.26 8.73
N ARG A 152 -15.28 0.00 8.57
CA ARG A 152 -16.26 -0.07 9.68
C ARG A 152 -16.47 -1.48 10.23
N ARG A 153 -16.25 -2.51 9.43
CA ARG A 153 -16.32 -3.90 9.88
C ARG A 153 -15.09 -4.33 10.67
N LEU A 154 -13.92 -3.87 10.26
CA LEU A 154 -12.64 -4.34 10.79
C LEU A 154 -12.04 -3.43 11.86
N LEU A 155 -12.32 -2.13 11.82
CA LEU A 155 -11.74 -1.16 12.73
C LEU A 155 -12.81 -0.64 13.70
N ASP A 156 -12.48 -0.71 14.97
CA ASP A 156 -13.19 -0.06 16.05
C ASP A 156 -12.43 1.23 16.40
N PHE A 157 -12.97 2.38 16.05
CA PHE A 157 -12.33 3.68 16.28
C PHE A 157 -12.33 4.11 17.74
N ASP A 158 -13.06 3.39 18.61
CA ASP A 158 -12.99 3.54 20.05
C ASP A 158 -11.86 2.74 20.71
N GLU A 159 -11.11 1.95 19.93
CA GLU A 159 -9.95 1.18 20.34
C GLU A 159 -8.67 1.68 19.62
N PRO A 160 -7.46 1.44 20.19
CA PRO A 160 -6.21 1.89 19.58
C PRO A 160 -5.97 1.31 18.19
N ILE A 161 -5.56 2.15 17.22
CA ILE A 161 -5.25 1.81 15.84
C ILE A 161 -3.79 2.16 15.54
N GLY A 162 -3.09 1.27 14.85
CA GLY A 162 -1.82 1.57 14.19
C GLY A 162 -2.08 2.13 12.79
N LEU A 163 -1.89 3.43 12.61
CA LEU A 163 -1.95 4.08 11.29
C LEU A 163 -0.57 3.99 10.63
N LEU A 164 -0.50 3.32 9.49
CA LEU A 164 0.73 3.16 8.72
C LEU A 164 0.65 3.97 7.43
N THR A 165 1.63 4.85 7.21
CA THR A 165 1.79 5.65 5.98
C THR A 165 3.24 5.57 5.50
N VAL A 166 3.77 4.34 5.50
CA VAL A 166 5.19 4.08 5.36
C VAL A 166 5.66 4.27 3.94
N MET A 167 6.60 5.20 3.74
CA MET A 167 7.25 5.50 2.46
C MET A 167 6.28 5.93 1.34
N MET A 168 5.19 6.63 1.68
CA MET A 168 4.23 7.11 0.69
C MET A 168 3.96 8.63 0.73
N LEU A 169 4.07 9.28 1.90
CA LEU A 169 3.70 10.68 2.06
C LEU A 169 4.52 11.64 1.18
N HIS A 170 5.78 11.33 0.91
CA HIS A 170 6.65 12.15 0.05
C HIS A 170 6.23 12.17 -1.43
N PHE A 171 5.27 11.33 -1.84
CA PHE A 171 4.66 11.37 -3.16
C PHE A 171 3.41 12.26 -3.21
N VAL A 172 2.98 12.82 -2.07
CA VAL A 172 1.82 13.72 -2.00
C VAL A 172 2.34 15.17 -2.00
N PRO A 173 1.99 15.96 -3.01
CA PRO A 173 2.39 17.37 -3.04
C PRO A 173 1.87 18.16 -1.83
N ASP A 174 2.63 19.13 -1.33
CA ASP A 174 2.19 20.00 -0.22
C ASP A 174 0.89 20.73 -0.54
N SER A 175 0.66 21.07 -1.84
CA SER A 175 -0.60 21.66 -2.31
C SER A 175 -1.83 20.81 -2.02
N ASP A 176 -1.66 19.50 -1.87
CA ASP A 176 -2.73 18.54 -1.58
C ASP A 176 -2.95 18.35 -0.08
N ASN A 177 -2.26 19.13 0.74
CA ASN A 177 -2.40 19.17 2.19
C ASN A 177 -2.32 17.80 2.89
N PRO A 178 -1.21 17.03 2.72
CA PRO A 178 -1.07 15.72 3.36
C PRO A 178 -1.15 15.80 4.90
N ALA A 179 -0.68 16.90 5.49
CA ALA A 179 -0.78 17.11 6.94
C ALA A 179 -2.24 17.21 7.40
N GLY A 180 -3.12 17.86 6.63
CA GLY A 180 -4.56 17.92 6.92
C GLY A 180 -5.23 16.55 6.82
N ALA A 181 -4.87 15.74 5.82
CA ALA A 181 -5.37 14.37 5.71
C ALA A 181 -4.97 13.52 6.92
N LEU A 182 -3.69 13.57 7.34
CA LEU A 182 -3.21 12.88 8.53
C LEU A 182 -3.90 13.37 9.81
N ALA A 183 -4.14 14.68 9.94
CA ALA A 183 -4.88 15.24 11.06
C ALA A 183 -6.29 14.66 11.14
N THR A 184 -7.00 14.54 10.00
CA THR A 184 -8.33 13.93 9.95
C THR A 184 -8.33 12.49 10.43
N TYR A 185 -7.36 11.66 10.01
CA TYR A 185 -7.23 10.29 10.51
C TYR A 185 -6.97 10.26 12.01
N ARG A 186 -6.02 11.07 12.49
CA ARG A 186 -5.69 11.15 13.91
C ARG A 186 -6.88 11.58 14.77
N ASP A 187 -7.66 12.55 14.31
CA ASP A 187 -8.73 13.16 15.10
C ASP A 187 -9.95 12.22 15.31
N VAL A 188 -10.06 11.15 14.51
CA VAL A 188 -11.07 10.08 14.70
C VAL A 188 -10.55 8.88 15.45
N MET A 189 -9.25 8.82 15.76
CA MET A 189 -8.61 7.70 16.46
C MET A 189 -8.45 8.04 17.94
N ARG A 190 -8.40 7.01 18.81
CA ARG A 190 -8.09 7.21 20.22
C ARG A 190 -6.68 7.75 20.45
N SER A 191 -6.50 8.39 21.61
CA SER A 191 -5.22 8.97 22.01
C SER A 191 -4.07 7.96 22.12
N GLU A 192 -4.39 6.69 22.37
CA GLU A 192 -3.42 5.59 22.44
C GLU A 192 -3.06 5.01 21.06
N SER A 193 -3.69 5.49 19.99
CA SER A 193 -3.34 5.11 18.62
C SER A 193 -1.96 5.65 18.24
N VAL A 194 -1.28 4.94 17.34
CA VAL A 194 0.08 5.28 16.87
C VAL A 194 0.03 5.60 15.38
N VAL A 195 0.67 6.69 14.98
CA VAL A 195 0.76 7.16 13.58
C VAL A 195 2.20 7.08 13.09
#